data_211f3337dcf9347d843d59e92085b8f0
#
_entry.id   211f3337dcf9347d843d59e92085b8f0
#
_cell.length_a   1.000
_cell.length_b   1.000
_cell.length_c   1.000
_cell.angle_alpha   90.00
_cell.angle_beta   90.00
_cell.angle_gamma   90.00
#
_symmetry.space_group_name_H-M   'P 1'
#
loop_
_entity.id
_entity.type
_entity.pdbx_description
1 polymer ?
#
loop_
_entity_poly.entity_id
_entity_poly.type
_entity_poly.pdbx_seq_one_letter_code
_entity_poly.pdbx_strand_id
1 'polypeptide(L)'
;DENLILRGTYSFESGRIGANILMNTVNPPTAIFCISDVVAAGAIQALYRLNLRTPDDVAVCGFDDIDMASQLTPPLTTVAQPLEMLGTMAAKILIDKIAGKEVKRSTVLQHQLMIRGTT
;
A
#
# COMPACT_ATOMS: atom_id res chain seq x y z
N ASP A 1 -9.16 -16.48 1.92
CA ASP A 1 -10.60 -16.32 2.15
C ASP A 1 -11.07 -15.06 1.43
N GLU A 2 -12.00 -15.19 0.49
CA GLU A 2 -12.53 -14.06 -0.30
C GLU A 2 -13.26 -13.02 0.57
N ASN A 3 -13.77 -13.43 1.72
CA ASN A 3 -14.42 -12.52 2.68
C ASN A 3 -13.46 -11.54 3.35
N LEU A 4 -12.14 -11.78 3.25
CA LEU A 4 -11.10 -10.87 3.73
C LEU A 4 -10.56 -9.93 2.65
N ILE A 5 -11.13 -9.98 1.43
CA ILE A 5 -10.78 -9.08 0.33
C ILE A 5 -11.85 -7.99 0.24
N LEU A 6 -11.49 -6.78 0.65
CA LEU A 6 -12.40 -5.65 0.60
C LEU A 6 -12.09 -4.75 -0.61
N ARG A 7 -13.13 -4.35 -1.31
CA ARG A 7 -13.04 -3.39 -2.41
C ARG A 7 -13.32 -1.99 -1.89
N GLY A 8 -12.55 -1.02 -2.34
CA GLY A 8 -12.67 0.38 -1.90
C GLY A 8 -11.99 1.35 -2.86
N THR A 9 -11.82 2.58 -2.42
CA THR A 9 -11.13 3.64 -3.14
C THR A 9 -9.73 3.86 -2.57
N TYR A 10 -8.85 4.56 -3.32
CA TYR A 10 -7.52 4.97 -2.86
C TYR A 10 -7.61 6.15 -1.89
N SER A 11 -8.28 5.96 -0.74
CA SER A 11 -8.50 7.01 0.23
C SER A 11 -8.26 6.52 1.66
N PHE A 12 -7.85 7.43 2.53
CA PHE A 12 -7.73 7.21 3.97
C PHE A 12 -9.03 6.64 4.57
N GLU A 13 -10.18 7.20 4.17
CA GLU A 13 -11.49 6.77 4.66
C GLU A 13 -11.80 5.32 4.26
N SER A 14 -11.42 4.91 3.05
CA SER A 14 -11.57 3.53 2.61
C SER A 14 -10.79 2.55 3.50
N GLY A 15 -9.56 2.91 3.88
CA GLY A 15 -8.76 2.13 4.82
C GLY A 15 -9.40 2.04 6.20
N ARG A 16 -9.91 3.17 6.70
CA ARG A 16 -10.59 3.23 8.00
C ARG A 16 -11.84 2.36 8.03
N ILE A 17 -12.68 2.43 7.01
CA ILE A 17 -13.89 1.60 6.89
C ILE A 17 -13.51 0.13 6.74
N GLY A 18 -12.55 -0.18 5.86
CA GLY A 18 -12.12 -1.54 5.59
C GLY A 18 -11.59 -2.25 6.84
N ALA A 19 -10.71 -1.60 7.59
CA ALA A 19 -10.18 -2.17 8.83
C ALA A 19 -11.30 -2.44 9.86
N ASN A 20 -12.27 -1.51 10.01
CA ASN A 20 -13.42 -1.75 10.88
C ASN A 20 -14.23 -2.96 10.46
N ILE A 21 -14.46 -3.15 9.15
CA ILE A 21 -15.19 -4.33 8.64
C ILE A 21 -14.41 -5.60 8.96
N LEU A 22 -13.11 -5.65 8.66
CA LEU A 22 -12.26 -6.81 8.89
C LEU A 22 -12.21 -7.21 10.37
N MET A 23 -12.08 -6.23 11.27
CA MET A 23 -12.00 -6.48 12.71
C MET A 23 -13.35 -6.92 13.31
N ASN A 24 -14.48 -6.71 12.63
CA ASN A 24 -15.80 -7.16 13.05
C ASN A 24 -16.21 -8.51 12.44
N THR A 25 -15.33 -9.21 11.75
CA THR A 25 -15.58 -10.57 11.25
C THR A 25 -15.50 -11.60 12.41
N VAL A 26 -16.05 -12.77 12.20
CA VAL A 26 -16.01 -13.88 13.20
C VAL A 26 -14.57 -14.28 13.52
N ASN A 27 -13.69 -14.28 12.52
CA ASN A 27 -12.26 -14.57 12.65
C ASN A 27 -11.49 -13.40 12.04
N PRO A 28 -11.22 -12.34 12.81
CA PRO A 28 -10.52 -11.18 12.29
C PRO A 28 -9.07 -11.52 11.90
N PRO A 29 -8.54 -10.94 10.81
CA PRO A 29 -7.17 -11.17 10.40
C PRO A 29 -6.18 -10.53 11.38
N THR A 30 -5.00 -11.13 11.52
CA THR A 30 -3.87 -10.60 12.30
C THR A 30 -2.90 -9.76 11.47
N ALA A 31 -3.16 -9.64 10.16
CA ALA A 31 -2.40 -8.79 9.26
C ALA A 31 -3.29 -8.23 8.15
N ILE A 32 -3.06 -6.97 7.78
CA ILE A 32 -3.77 -6.26 6.71
C ILE A 32 -2.74 -5.75 5.69
N PHE A 33 -2.91 -6.15 4.43
CA PHE A 33 -2.21 -5.53 3.31
C PHE A 33 -3.12 -4.49 2.65
N CYS A 34 -2.63 -3.27 2.53
CA CYS A 34 -3.32 -2.16 1.93
C CYS A 34 -2.73 -1.82 0.56
N ILE A 35 -3.58 -1.48 -0.40
CA ILE A 35 -3.17 -1.18 -1.79
C ILE A 35 -2.41 0.14 -1.93
N SER A 36 -2.38 0.97 -0.89
CA SER A 36 -1.55 2.18 -0.83
C SER A 36 -1.28 2.58 0.62
N ASP A 37 -0.27 3.43 0.83
CA ASP A 37 0.10 3.94 2.16
C ASP A 37 -0.99 4.82 2.76
N VAL A 38 -1.73 5.56 1.93
CA VAL A 38 -2.88 6.38 2.39
C VAL A 38 -3.98 5.50 2.96
N VAL A 39 -4.27 4.38 2.31
CA VAL A 39 -5.24 3.37 2.80
C VAL A 39 -4.72 2.73 4.08
N ALA A 40 -3.43 2.39 4.14
CA ALA A 40 -2.80 1.81 5.34
C ALA A 40 -2.87 2.76 6.55
N ALA A 41 -2.63 4.05 6.35
CA ALA A 41 -2.77 5.06 7.40
C ALA A 41 -4.19 5.11 7.97
N GLY A 42 -5.20 5.00 7.10
CA GLY A 42 -6.60 4.89 7.52
C GLY A 42 -6.89 3.64 8.33
N ALA A 43 -6.33 2.50 7.91
CA ALA A 43 -6.46 1.23 8.62
C ALA A 43 -5.82 1.30 10.02
N ILE A 44 -4.59 1.83 10.13
CA ILE A 44 -3.89 2.03 11.41
C ILE A 44 -4.72 2.92 12.35
N GLN A 45 -5.32 4.01 11.84
CA GLN A 45 -6.18 4.85 12.67
C GLN A 45 -7.41 4.09 13.18
N ALA A 46 -8.03 3.24 12.37
CA ALA A 46 -9.16 2.43 12.79
C ALA A 46 -8.76 1.42 13.88
N LEU A 47 -7.64 0.72 13.71
CA LEU A 47 -7.09 -0.19 14.71
C LEU A 47 -6.84 0.52 16.03
N TYR A 48 -6.21 1.70 15.99
CA TYR A 48 -6.00 2.52 17.18
C TYR A 48 -7.31 2.86 17.92
N ARG A 49 -8.36 3.24 17.18
CA ARG A 49 -9.69 3.53 17.77
C ARG A 49 -10.38 2.31 18.36
N LEU A 50 -10.04 1.12 17.87
CA LEU A 50 -10.50 -0.15 18.41
C LEU A 50 -9.63 -0.66 19.58
N ASN A 51 -8.65 0.13 20.04
CA ASN A 51 -7.63 -0.24 21.02
C ASN A 51 -6.79 -1.46 20.61
N LEU A 52 -6.61 -1.69 19.31
CA LEU A 52 -5.73 -2.70 18.74
C LEU A 52 -4.38 -2.07 18.40
N ARG A 53 -3.30 -2.73 18.83
CA ARG A 53 -1.94 -2.25 18.63
C ARG A 53 -1.39 -2.75 17.30
N THR A 54 -0.71 -1.87 16.59
CA THR A 54 0.07 -2.22 15.41
C THR A 54 1.55 -2.14 15.77
N PRO A 55 2.34 -3.21 15.59
CA PRO A 55 2.00 -4.49 14.94
C PRO A 55 1.48 -5.60 15.88
N ASP A 56 1.51 -5.41 17.21
CA ASP A 56 1.36 -6.49 18.21
C ASP A 56 0.07 -7.29 18.07
N ASP A 57 -1.05 -6.63 17.79
CA ASP A 57 -2.36 -7.27 17.64
C ASP A 57 -2.70 -7.45 16.14
N VAL A 58 -2.37 -6.46 15.30
CA VAL A 58 -2.59 -6.51 13.85
C VAL A 58 -1.44 -5.83 13.11
N ALA A 59 -0.71 -6.59 12.30
CA ALA A 59 0.31 -6.05 11.41
C ALA A 59 -0.33 -5.33 10.21
N VAL A 60 0.30 -4.25 9.73
CA VAL A 60 -0.19 -3.50 8.56
C VAL A 60 0.95 -3.27 7.58
N CYS A 61 0.70 -3.57 6.31
CA CYS A 61 1.62 -3.27 5.22
C CYS A 61 0.91 -2.41 4.16
N GLY A 62 1.62 -1.38 3.68
CA GLY A 62 1.17 -0.47 2.63
C GLY A 62 1.81 -0.75 1.27
N PHE A 63 1.64 0.19 0.35
CA PHE A 63 2.22 0.19 -0.98
C PHE A 63 2.44 1.64 -1.43
N ASP A 64 3.51 1.94 -2.12
CA ASP A 64 4.02 3.16 -2.75
C ASP A 64 5.26 3.75 -2.09
N ASP A 65 5.45 3.64 -0.77
CA ASP A 65 6.51 4.28 0.04
C ASP A 65 6.53 5.81 -0.11
N ILE A 66 5.36 6.44 0.04
CA ILE A 66 5.26 7.89 0.07
C ILE A 66 5.88 8.46 1.37
N ASP A 67 6.26 9.72 1.38
CA ASP A 67 6.94 10.37 2.52
C ASP A 67 6.23 10.13 3.86
N MET A 68 4.90 10.16 3.85
CA MET A 68 4.07 9.91 5.03
C MET A 68 4.33 8.54 5.66
N ALA A 69 4.68 7.51 4.90
CA ALA A 69 4.88 6.15 5.41
C ALA A 69 5.96 6.10 6.51
N SER A 70 7.03 6.86 6.35
CA SER A 70 8.11 6.96 7.33
C SER A 70 7.75 7.82 8.55
N GLN A 71 6.73 8.69 8.43
CA GLN A 71 6.32 9.66 9.44
C GLN A 71 5.19 9.17 10.34
N LEU A 72 4.55 8.05 10.00
CA LEU A 72 3.52 7.43 10.84
C LEU A 72 4.12 6.91 12.16
N THR A 73 3.26 6.70 13.13
CA THR A 73 3.63 6.11 14.43
C THR A 73 2.72 4.89 14.69
N PRO A 74 3.28 3.67 14.62
CA PRO A 74 4.64 3.32 14.17
C PRO A 74 4.86 3.58 12.67
N PRO A 75 6.13 3.72 12.21
CA PRO A 75 6.45 3.89 10.80
C PRO A 75 5.98 2.70 9.96
N LEU A 76 5.39 2.97 8.80
CA LEU A 76 4.72 1.97 7.98
C LEU A 76 5.70 1.11 7.17
N THR A 77 5.59 -0.20 7.31
CA THR A 77 6.15 -1.17 6.37
C THR A 77 5.38 -1.07 5.05
N THR A 78 6.09 -0.93 3.94
CA THR A 78 5.47 -0.69 2.63
C THR A 78 6.33 -1.20 1.49
N VAL A 79 5.74 -1.36 0.31
CA VAL A 79 6.45 -1.70 -0.92
C VAL A 79 6.81 -0.41 -1.66
N ALA A 80 8.10 -0.08 -1.71
CA ALA A 80 8.60 1.09 -2.43
C ALA A 80 8.58 0.85 -3.95
N GLN A 81 7.92 1.74 -4.68
CA GLN A 81 7.97 1.79 -6.13
C GLN A 81 9.12 2.71 -6.60
N PRO A 82 9.88 2.34 -7.65
CA PRO A 82 10.90 3.21 -8.22
C PRO A 82 10.27 4.31 -9.10
N LEU A 83 9.52 5.24 -8.49
CA LEU A 83 8.65 6.21 -9.18
C LEU A 83 9.42 7.10 -10.19
N GLU A 84 10.62 7.55 -9.84
CA GLU A 84 11.46 8.35 -10.74
C GLU A 84 11.87 7.56 -12.00
N MET A 85 12.31 6.32 -11.79
CA MET A 85 12.67 5.43 -12.90
C MET A 85 11.44 5.06 -13.74
N LEU A 86 10.28 4.85 -13.11
CA LEU A 86 9.02 4.56 -13.79
C LEU A 86 8.61 5.72 -14.70
N GLY A 87 8.66 6.96 -14.19
CA GLY A 87 8.37 8.15 -14.98
C GLY A 87 9.35 8.34 -16.15
N THR A 88 10.65 8.20 -15.89
CA THR A 88 11.70 8.33 -16.90
C THR A 88 11.55 7.28 -18.01
N MET A 89 11.32 6.02 -17.63
CA MET A 89 11.14 4.93 -18.60
C MET A 89 9.86 5.07 -19.40
N ALA A 90 8.76 5.48 -18.77
CA ALA A 90 7.50 5.72 -19.47
C ALA A 90 7.63 6.84 -20.50
N ALA A 91 8.25 7.96 -20.14
CA ALA A 91 8.50 9.07 -21.05
C ALA A 91 9.41 8.65 -22.24
N LYS A 92 10.48 7.90 -21.95
CA LYS A 92 11.39 7.40 -22.99
C LYS A 92 10.66 6.47 -23.98
N ILE A 93 9.89 5.50 -23.46
CA ILE A 93 9.12 4.57 -24.29
C ILE A 93 8.13 5.33 -25.18
N LEU A 94 7.46 6.33 -24.64
CA LEU A 94 6.50 7.14 -25.40
C LEU A 94 7.20 7.93 -26.52
N ILE A 95 8.31 8.59 -26.23
CA ILE A 95 9.10 9.34 -27.22
C ILE A 95 9.60 8.41 -28.34
N ASP A 96 10.15 7.25 -28.00
CA ASP A 96 10.64 6.28 -28.98
C ASP A 96 9.49 5.76 -29.87
N LYS A 97 8.31 5.53 -29.27
CA LYS A 97 7.11 5.10 -30.01
C LYS A 97 6.62 6.19 -30.97
N ILE A 98 6.60 7.46 -30.56
CA ILE A 98 6.25 8.61 -31.41
C ILE A 98 7.25 8.74 -32.59
N ALA A 99 8.53 8.47 -32.35
CA ALA A 99 9.57 8.47 -33.37
C ALA A 99 9.53 7.23 -34.31
N GLY A 100 8.53 6.37 -34.19
CA GLY A 100 8.38 5.18 -35.04
C GLY A 100 9.34 4.03 -34.70
N LYS A 101 10.03 4.07 -33.55
CA LYS A 101 10.91 2.99 -33.14
C LYS A 101 10.12 1.82 -32.55
N GLU A 102 10.65 0.61 -32.71
CA GLU A 102 10.14 -0.53 -31.97
C GLU A 102 10.40 -0.38 -30.48
N VAL A 103 9.36 -0.56 -29.66
CA VAL A 103 9.43 -0.52 -28.21
C VAL A 103 8.93 -1.83 -27.62
N LYS A 104 9.50 -2.23 -26.49
CA LYS A 104 9.03 -3.41 -25.77
C LYS A 104 7.57 -3.23 -25.34
N ARG A 105 6.76 -4.26 -25.49
CA ARG A 105 5.35 -4.27 -25.10
C ARG A 105 5.16 -4.12 -23.58
N SER A 106 6.11 -4.59 -22.80
CA SER A 106 6.07 -4.53 -21.33
C SER A 106 7.48 -4.33 -20.79
N THR A 107 7.58 -3.50 -19.77
CA THR A 107 8.81 -3.28 -18.99
C THR A 107 8.46 -3.39 -17.51
N VAL A 108 9.14 -4.28 -16.79
CA VAL A 108 8.95 -4.47 -15.36
C VAL A 108 10.12 -3.84 -14.62
N LEU A 109 9.83 -3.01 -13.63
CA LEU A 109 10.81 -2.43 -12.72
C LEU A 109 10.76 -3.16 -11.38
N GLN A 110 11.90 -3.29 -10.71
CA GLN A 110 11.97 -3.96 -9.42
C GLN A 110 11.46 -3.05 -8.30
N HIS A 111 10.66 -3.62 -7.42
CA HIS A 111 10.18 -3.00 -6.19
C HIS A 111 11.10 -3.38 -5.03
N GLN A 112 11.01 -2.63 -3.92
CA GLN A 112 11.72 -2.93 -2.70
C GLN A 112 10.74 -2.96 -1.52
N LEU A 113 10.81 -3.99 -0.68
CA LEU A 113 10.07 -4.01 0.58
C LEU A 113 10.84 -3.21 1.63
N MET A 114 10.21 -2.16 2.14
CA MET A 114 10.71 -1.31 3.22
C MET A 114 10.09 -1.77 4.54
N ILE A 115 10.81 -2.62 5.28
CA ILE A 115 10.35 -3.12 6.58
C ILE A 115 10.57 -2.03 7.62
N ARG A 116 9.50 -1.70 8.38
CA ARG A 116 9.48 -0.69 9.42
C ARG A 116 8.73 -1.19 10.66
N GLY A 117 8.05 -0.31 11.38
CA GLY A 117 7.47 -0.60 12.69
C GLY A 117 6.06 -1.19 12.69
N THR A 118 5.42 -1.37 11.54
CA THR A 118 4.04 -1.90 11.46
C THR A 118 3.94 -3.39 11.15
N THR A 119 5.09 -4.07 11.03
CA THR A 119 5.15 -5.54 10.85
C THR A 119 6.25 -6.15 11.69
#